data_01b10c8c55f7af87817aea5ed0ea9b21
#
_entry.id   01b10c8c55f7af87817aea5ed0ea9b21
#
_cell.length_a   1.000
_cell.length_b   1.000
_cell.length_c   1.000
_cell.angle_alpha   90.00
_cell.angle_beta   90.00
_cell.angle_gamma   90.00
#
_symmetry.space_group_name_H-M   'P 1'
#
loop_
_entity.id
_entity.type
_entity.pdbx_description
1 polymer ?
#
loop_
_entity_poly.entity_id
_entity_poly.type
_entity_poly.pdbx_seq_one_letter_code
_entity_poly.pdbx_strand_id
1 'polypeptide(L)'
;MEIGERLRQLREARHLSQGEIQKRTGLLRCYTSRVECGHTIPSLGTLQKMAKALDVEFYQLFYSGSGKPIAPEVPGQSSLAREERKLVEMFRQMSPSDKELVLALARHATRRQRRRD
;
A
#
# COMPACT_ATOMS: atom_id res chain seq x y z
N MET A 1 -7.72 17.96 -5.20
CA MET A 1 -8.50 17.19 -4.20
C MET A 1 -8.07 17.58 -2.81
N GLU A 2 -9.02 17.86 -1.97
CA GLU A 2 -8.72 18.20 -0.58
C GLU A 2 -8.50 16.93 0.23
N ILE A 3 -7.49 16.95 1.09
CA ILE A 3 -7.14 15.82 1.93
C ILE A 3 -8.28 15.42 2.87
N GLY A 4 -9.03 16.39 3.39
CA GLY A 4 -10.16 16.15 4.27
C GLY A 4 -11.27 15.33 3.62
N GLU A 5 -11.59 15.64 2.38
CA GLU A 5 -12.56 14.88 1.59
C GLU A 5 -12.11 13.45 1.36
N ARG A 6 -10.84 13.27 1.05
CA ARG A 6 -10.26 11.93 0.85
C ARG A 6 -10.32 11.09 2.14
N LEU A 7 -10.00 11.70 3.28
CA LEU A 7 -10.08 11.03 4.58
C LEU A 7 -11.52 10.61 4.89
N ARG A 8 -12.48 11.46 4.59
CA ARG A 8 -13.90 11.15 4.76
C ARG A 8 -14.32 9.98 3.87
N GLN A 9 -13.93 9.98 2.61
CA GLN A 9 -14.23 8.90 1.68
C GLN A 9 -13.68 7.56 2.16
N LEU A 10 -12.44 7.55 2.63
CA LEU A 10 -11.80 6.34 3.16
C LEU A 10 -12.50 5.86 4.43
N ARG A 11 -12.88 6.78 5.32
CA ARG A 11 -13.62 6.46 6.54
C ARG A 11 -14.97 5.82 6.21
N GLU A 12 -15.74 6.44 5.34
CA GLU A 12 -17.05 5.95 4.93
C GLU A 12 -16.97 4.60 4.21
N ALA A 13 -15.94 4.42 3.37
CA ALA A 13 -15.70 3.14 2.69
C ALA A 13 -15.41 2.00 3.67
N ARG A 14 -14.87 2.32 4.84
CA ARG A 14 -14.60 1.36 5.91
C ARG A 14 -15.75 1.24 6.92
N HIS A 15 -16.85 1.95 6.70
CA HIS A 15 -18.01 1.98 7.59
C HIS A 15 -17.67 2.42 9.02
N LEU A 16 -16.70 3.34 9.15
CA LEU A 16 -16.28 3.88 10.45
C LEU A 16 -16.94 5.25 10.71
N SER A 17 -17.36 5.43 11.95
CA SER A 17 -17.86 6.74 12.40
C SER A 17 -16.70 7.64 12.82
N GLN A 18 -16.95 8.94 12.92
CA GLN A 18 -15.97 9.89 13.46
C GLN A 18 -15.60 9.54 14.92
N GLY A 19 -16.57 9.03 15.69
CA GLY A 19 -16.31 8.56 17.04
C GLY A 19 -15.36 7.38 17.11
N GLU A 20 -15.44 6.48 16.13
CA GLU A 20 -14.51 5.35 16.03
C GLU A 20 -13.08 5.79 15.70
N ILE A 21 -12.94 6.81 14.88
CA ILE A 21 -11.65 7.42 14.59
C ILE A 21 -11.06 8.04 15.86
N GLN A 22 -11.89 8.69 16.68
CA GLN A 22 -11.46 9.21 17.98
C GLN A 22 -10.91 8.08 18.88
N LYS A 23 -11.61 6.96 18.95
CA LYS A 23 -11.15 5.80 19.75
C LYS A 23 -9.82 5.24 19.29
N ARG A 24 -9.60 5.21 17.98
CA ARG A 24 -8.39 4.62 17.39
C ARG A 24 -7.18 5.57 17.40
N THR A 25 -7.42 6.87 17.28
CA THR A 25 -6.35 7.86 17.16
C THR A 25 -6.10 8.67 18.42
N GLY A 26 -7.09 8.76 19.30
CA GLY A 26 -7.08 9.70 20.43
C GLY A 26 -7.40 11.15 20.03
N LEU A 27 -7.65 11.41 18.76
CA LEU A 27 -8.03 12.74 18.28
C LEU A 27 -9.50 13.00 18.54
N LEU A 28 -9.84 14.21 18.99
CA LEU A 28 -11.22 14.58 19.26
C LEU A 28 -12.08 14.50 18.00
N ARG A 29 -13.32 14.04 18.16
CA ARG A 29 -14.28 13.93 17.07
C ARG A 29 -14.49 15.28 16.36
N CYS A 30 -14.57 16.38 17.10
CA CYS A 30 -14.72 17.71 16.51
C CYS A 30 -13.52 18.09 15.64
N TYR A 31 -12.32 17.67 15.99
CA TYR A 31 -11.12 17.86 15.18
C TYR A 31 -11.21 17.10 13.86
N THR A 32 -11.60 15.84 13.91
CA THR A 32 -11.79 15.00 12.72
C THR A 32 -12.83 15.64 11.79
N SER A 33 -13.94 16.11 12.34
CA SER A 33 -14.98 16.80 11.58
C SER A 33 -14.44 18.05 10.87
N ARG A 34 -13.65 18.85 11.56
CA ARG A 34 -13.02 20.05 10.97
C ARG A 34 -12.07 19.71 9.82
N VAL A 35 -11.27 18.66 9.98
CA VAL A 35 -10.37 18.20 8.94
C VAL A 35 -11.15 17.73 7.72
N GLU A 36 -12.20 16.94 7.92
CA GLU A 36 -13.04 16.43 6.83
C GLU A 36 -13.78 17.54 6.09
N CYS A 37 -14.15 18.61 6.79
CA CYS A 37 -14.81 19.77 6.19
C CYS A 37 -13.84 20.78 5.55
N GLY A 38 -12.55 20.56 5.66
CA GLY A 38 -11.55 21.45 5.08
C GLY A 38 -11.23 22.70 5.91
N HIS A 39 -11.72 22.77 7.16
CA HIS A 39 -11.46 23.92 8.05
C HIS A 39 -10.11 23.89 8.73
N THR A 40 -9.48 22.72 8.77
CA THR A 40 -8.17 22.51 9.42
C THR A 40 -7.34 21.62 8.55
N ILE A 41 -6.06 21.97 8.39
CA ILE A 41 -5.09 21.13 7.68
C ILE A 41 -4.33 20.30 8.72
N PRO A 42 -4.42 18.97 8.68
CA PRO A 42 -3.71 18.13 9.64
C PRO A 42 -2.19 18.10 9.35
N SER A 43 -1.38 17.91 10.40
CA SER A 43 0.04 17.70 10.28
C SER A 43 0.33 16.31 9.69
N LEU A 44 1.57 16.09 9.23
CA LEU A 44 1.99 14.78 8.74
C LEU A 44 1.84 13.68 9.80
N GLY A 45 2.18 13.99 11.05
CA GLY A 45 2.02 13.04 12.16
C GLY A 45 0.56 12.66 12.39
N THR A 46 -0.34 13.63 12.29
CA THR A 46 -1.79 13.40 12.38
C THR A 46 -2.29 12.55 11.22
N LEU A 47 -1.83 12.83 10.01
CA LEU A 47 -2.18 12.05 8.82
C LEU A 47 -1.72 10.60 8.95
N GLN A 48 -0.54 10.36 9.50
CA GLN A 48 -0.03 9.02 9.76
C GLN A 48 -0.92 8.26 10.75
N LYS A 49 -1.36 8.92 11.82
CA LYS A 49 -2.29 8.34 12.80
C LYS A 49 -3.63 7.98 12.14
N MET A 50 -4.15 8.86 11.31
CA MET A 50 -5.41 8.63 10.59
C MET A 50 -5.30 7.49 9.60
N ALA A 51 -4.20 7.42 8.84
CA ALA A 51 -3.96 6.33 7.91
C ALA A 51 -3.92 4.98 8.62
N LYS A 52 -3.25 4.91 9.75
CA LYS A 52 -3.17 3.70 10.57
C LYS A 52 -4.56 3.30 11.13
N ALA A 53 -5.34 4.28 11.58
CA ALA A 53 -6.69 4.05 12.07
C ALA A 53 -7.64 3.56 10.99
N LEU A 54 -7.45 4.03 9.75
CA LEU A 54 -8.23 3.61 8.58
C LEU A 54 -7.70 2.32 7.96
N ASP A 55 -6.59 1.80 8.47
CA ASP A 55 -5.94 0.60 7.94
C ASP A 55 -5.60 0.72 6.46
N VAL A 56 -5.03 1.86 6.09
CA VAL A 56 -4.57 2.16 4.74
C VAL A 56 -3.12 2.63 4.77
N GLU A 57 -2.44 2.49 3.64
CA GLU A 57 -1.09 3.01 3.50
C GLU A 57 -1.11 4.53 3.39
N PHE A 58 -0.06 5.18 3.87
CA PHE A 58 0.00 6.64 3.90
C PHE A 58 -0.19 7.27 2.52
N TYR A 59 0.38 6.68 1.47
CA TYR A 59 0.24 7.21 0.11
C TYR A 59 -1.22 7.18 -0.40
N GLN A 60 -2.04 6.27 0.13
CA GLN A 60 -3.44 6.15 -0.29
C GLN A 60 -4.28 7.38 0.09
N LEU A 61 -3.83 8.15 1.08
CA LEU A 61 -4.48 9.40 1.46
C LEU A 61 -4.40 10.46 0.36
N PHE A 62 -3.38 10.38 -0.48
CA PHE A 62 -3.11 11.36 -1.53
C PHE A 62 -3.54 10.89 -2.91
N TYR A 63 -4.11 9.70 -3.00
CA TYR A 63 -4.54 9.12 -4.26
C TYR A 63 -5.87 9.74 -4.70
N SER A 64 -5.90 10.29 -5.92
CA SER A 64 -7.08 10.98 -6.46
C SER A 64 -7.74 10.27 -7.64
N GLY A 65 -7.26 9.08 -8.01
CA GLY A 65 -7.80 8.34 -9.14
C GLY A 65 -8.98 7.45 -8.76
N SER A 66 -9.79 7.10 -9.75
CA SER A 66 -10.81 6.06 -9.61
C SER A 66 -10.15 4.69 -9.85
N GLY A 67 -10.23 3.81 -8.87
CA GLY A 67 -9.63 2.48 -8.94
C GLY A 67 -8.76 2.17 -7.74
N LYS A 68 -8.02 1.07 -7.79
CA LYS A 68 -7.10 0.70 -6.70
C LYS A 68 -5.88 1.60 -6.73
N PRO A 69 -5.45 2.14 -5.58
CA PRO A 69 -4.22 2.88 -5.51
C PRO A 69 -3.03 2.02 -5.94
N ILE A 70 -2.21 2.56 -6.81
CA ILE A 70 -0.98 1.90 -7.24
C ILE A 70 0.15 2.51 -6.43
N ALA A 71 0.98 1.67 -5.82
CA ALA A 71 2.16 2.14 -5.10
C ALA A 71 3.05 2.95 -6.05
N PRO A 72 3.55 4.11 -5.62
CA PRO A 72 4.42 4.90 -6.49
C PRO A 72 5.70 4.11 -6.80
N GLU A 73 6.05 4.07 -8.08
CA GLU A 73 7.33 3.50 -8.49
C GLU A 73 8.43 4.47 -8.10
N VAL A 74 9.31 4.03 -7.22
CA VAL A 74 10.49 4.81 -6.86
C VAL A 74 11.57 4.47 -7.89
N PRO A 75 12.09 5.47 -8.63
CA PRO A 75 13.17 5.21 -9.58
C PRO A 75 14.35 4.54 -8.88
N GLY A 76 14.75 3.36 -9.36
CA GLY A 76 15.84 2.58 -8.80
C GLY A 76 15.47 1.44 -7.86
N GLN A 77 14.22 1.34 -7.40
CA GLN A 77 13.79 0.24 -6.52
C GLN A 77 13.03 -0.89 -7.22
N SER A 78 12.62 -0.69 -8.44
CA SER A 78 11.87 -1.72 -9.16
C SER A 78 12.08 -1.57 -10.65
N SER A 79 13.25 -1.97 -11.09
CA SER A 79 13.52 -2.14 -12.51
C SER A 79 13.29 -3.57 -12.96
N LEU A 80 12.42 -4.31 -12.25
CA LEU A 80 12.07 -5.66 -12.68
C LEU A 80 11.34 -5.59 -14.00
N ALA A 81 11.85 -6.30 -14.99
CA ALA A 81 11.19 -6.46 -16.26
C ALA A 81 9.83 -7.11 -16.05
N ARG A 82 8.92 -6.92 -17.00
CA ARG A 82 7.57 -7.48 -16.93
C ARG A 82 7.56 -8.99 -16.69
N GLU A 83 8.50 -9.69 -17.31
CA GLU A 83 8.66 -11.13 -17.17
C GLU A 83 9.11 -11.55 -15.78
N GLU A 84 10.03 -10.77 -15.20
CA GLU A 84 10.51 -11.00 -13.84
C GLU A 84 9.40 -10.80 -12.81
N ARG A 85 8.56 -9.80 -12.99
CA ARG A 85 7.38 -9.57 -12.13
C ARG A 85 6.40 -10.74 -12.19
N LYS A 86 6.14 -11.25 -13.39
CA LYS A 86 5.28 -12.43 -13.58
C LYS A 86 5.83 -13.64 -12.88
N LEU A 87 7.14 -13.86 -12.98
CA LEU A 87 7.80 -14.97 -12.32
C LEU A 87 7.67 -14.88 -10.80
N VAL A 88 7.90 -13.72 -10.24
CA VAL A 88 7.77 -13.48 -8.80
C VAL A 88 6.34 -13.71 -8.32
N GLU A 89 5.35 -13.24 -9.06
CA GLU A 89 3.93 -13.45 -8.71
C GLU A 89 3.55 -14.93 -8.73
N MET A 90 3.96 -15.65 -9.76
CA MET A 90 3.72 -17.09 -9.86
C MET A 90 4.42 -17.84 -8.72
N PHE A 91 5.66 -17.46 -8.41
CA PHE A 91 6.44 -18.07 -7.35
C PHE A 91 5.74 -17.92 -5.98
N ARG A 92 5.18 -16.75 -5.70
CA ARG A 92 4.48 -16.49 -4.44
C ARG A 92 3.25 -17.37 -4.25
N GLN A 93 2.62 -17.78 -5.34
CA GLN A 93 1.41 -18.62 -5.31
C GLN A 93 1.70 -20.11 -5.22
N MET A 94 2.96 -20.51 -5.34
CA MET A 94 3.35 -21.92 -5.32
C MET A 94 3.39 -22.50 -3.90
N SER A 95 3.19 -23.82 -3.82
CA SER A 95 3.43 -24.57 -2.58
C SER A 95 4.92 -24.57 -2.23
N PRO A 96 5.31 -24.81 -0.95
CA PRO A 96 6.73 -24.88 -0.59
C PRO A 96 7.52 -25.89 -1.40
N SER A 97 6.92 -27.04 -1.74
CA SER A 97 7.56 -28.08 -2.58
C SER A 97 7.84 -27.58 -3.99
N ASP A 98 6.86 -26.89 -4.59
CA ASP A 98 7.00 -26.33 -5.93
C ASP A 98 8.02 -25.20 -5.97
N LYS A 99 8.09 -24.39 -4.91
CA LYS A 99 9.12 -23.34 -4.78
C LYS A 99 10.51 -23.90 -4.79
N GLU A 100 10.75 -25.01 -4.07
CA GLU A 100 12.04 -25.71 -4.07
C GLU A 100 12.40 -26.25 -5.44
N LEU A 101 11.44 -26.83 -6.15
CA LEU A 101 11.63 -27.33 -7.50
C LEU A 101 12.03 -26.22 -8.46
N VAL A 102 11.34 -25.09 -8.43
CA VAL A 102 11.65 -23.93 -9.28
C VAL A 102 13.04 -23.38 -8.95
N LEU A 103 13.41 -23.27 -7.68
CA LEU A 103 14.73 -22.81 -7.27
C LEU A 103 15.84 -23.77 -7.73
N ALA A 104 15.60 -25.07 -7.64
CA ALA A 104 16.56 -26.07 -8.11
C ALA A 104 16.77 -25.97 -9.63
N LEU A 105 15.68 -25.80 -10.37
CA LEU A 105 15.74 -25.63 -11.82
C LEU A 105 16.48 -24.34 -12.22
N ALA A 106 16.19 -23.24 -11.53
CA ALA A 106 16.85 -21.96 -11.76
C ALA A 106 18.36 -22.04 -11.48
N ARG A 107 18.74 -22.70 -10.40
CA ARG A 107 20.17 -22.94 -10.06
C ARG A 107 20.88 -23.76 -11.13
N HIS A 108 20.24 -24.83 -11.62
CA HIS A 108 20.77 -25.65 -12.68
C HIS A 108 20.97 -24.86 -13.97
N ALA A 109 19.99 -24.09 -14.38
CA ALA A 109 20.08 -23.26 -15.57
C ALA A 109 21.20 -22.21 -15.47
N THR A 110 21.37 -21.61 -14.29
CA THR A 110 22.44 -20.64 -14.04
C THR A 110 23.82 -21.26 -14.10
N ARG A 111 24.00 -22.45 -13.54
CA ARG A 111 25.29 -23.19 -13.60
C ARG A 111 25.64 -23.54 -15.03
N ARG A 112 24.68 -23.99 -15.81
CA ARG A 112 24.84 -24.33 -17.21
C ARG A 112 25.30 -23.12 -18.03
N GLN A 113 24.79 -21.94 -17.75
CA GLN A 113 25.21 -20.70 -18.41
C GLN A 113 26.65 -20.32 -18.06
N ARG A 114 27.04 -20.44 -16.79
CA ARG A 114 28.41 -20.15 -16.33
C ARG A 114 29.46 -21.08 -16.99
N ARG A 115 29.10 -22.31 -17.30
CA ARG A 115 30.01 -23.26 -17.98
C ARG A 115 30.22 -22.93 -19.45
N ARG A 116 29.32 -22.19 -20.08
CA ARG A 116 29.43 -21.76 -21.47
C ARG A 116 30.28 -20.51 -21.65
N ASP A 117 30.37 -19.71 -20.63
CA ASP A 117 31.18 -18.51 -20.58
C ASP A 117 32.58 -18.86 -20.04
#